data_0c6189dddb0076d70e01557a69b6d243
#
_entry.id   0c6189dddb0076d70e01557a69b6d243
#
_cell.length_a   1.000
_cell.length_b   1.000
_cell.length_c   1.000
_cell.angle_alpha   90.00
_cell.angle_beta   90.00
_cell.angle_gamma   90.00
#
_symmetry.space_group_name_H-M   'P 1'
#
loop_
_entity.id
_entity.type
_entity.pdbx_description
1 polymer ?
#
loop_
_entity_poly.entity_id
_entity_poly.type
_entity_poly.pdbx_seq_one_letter_code
_entity_poly.pdbx_strand_id
1 'polypeptide(L)'
;MFIMKKYIICMILLVLLGGFTFFEENNNKSFNIDDLYDYQKEFKTEEIDVCARAGAKTYMDYRMTTVVSSRQYQFIHNELTVDKNTGFLYDKDGFIAVALGSFYGEIGDRFYFTLDTGIVLPLVKAEEKADQDTDAMGCYHLIDTSIIEFVIDDYYAGNYFWNNGNGLVLNGNYNNYSLFKGDIEKVEKVLEERNDKYVTYTYNYDIPKDIDIFNYASGY
;
A
#
# COMPACT_ATOMS: atom_id res chain seq x y z
N MET A 1 -12.94 -27.33 57.43
CA MET A 1 -11.78 -26.53 56.91
C MET A 1 -10.96 -27.22 55.82
N PHE A 2 -11.24 -28.51 55.48
CA PHE A 2 -10.51 -29.22 54.43
C PHE A 2 -11.16 -29.16 53.02
N ILE A 3 -12.43 -28.83 52.91
CA ILE A 3 -13.15 -28.82 51.62
C ILE A 3 -12.89 -27.55 50.84
N MET A 4 -12.73 -26.41 51.48
CA MET A 4 -12.47 -25.12 50.80
C MET A 4 -11.08 -25.05 50.09
N LYS A 5 -10.07 -25.73 50.62
CA LYS A 5 -8.72 -25.77 49.98
C LYS A 5 -8.68 -26.50 48.63
N LYS A 6 -9.56 -27.49 48.43
CA LYS A 6 -9.63 -28.25 47.16
C LYS A 6 -10.19 -27.42 46.00
N TYR A 7 -11.17 -26.55 46.29
CA TYR A 7 -11.78 -25.73 45.23
C TYR A 7 -10.87 -24.58 44.79
N ILE A 8 -10.05 -24.04 45.70
CA ILE A 8 -9.09 -22.97 45.35
C ILE A 8 -7.97 -23.52 44.44
N ILE A 9 -7.49 -24.75 44.70
CA ILE A 9 -6.47 -25.39 43.85
C ILE A 9 -7.01 -25.71 42.47
N CYS A 10 -8.27 -26.17 42.33
CA CYS A 10 -8.89 -26.42 41.03
C CYS A 10 -9.13 -25.13 40.24
N MET A 11 -9.50 -24.01 40.89
CA MET A 11 -9.62 -22.73 40.20
C MET A 11 -8.28 -22.18 39.71
N ILE A 12 -7.20 -22.35 40.48
CA ILE A 12 -5.87 -21.89 40.07
C ILE A 12 -5.32 -22.77 38.93
N LEU A 13 -5.62 -24.09 38.92
CA LEU A 13 -5.23 -24.97 37.81
C LEU A 13 -6.00 -24.68 36.52
N LEU A 14 -7.27 -24.27 36.60
CA LEU A 14 -8.06 -23.87 35.45
C LEU A 14 -7.57 -22.55 34.83
N VAL A 15 -7.03 -21.64 35.63
CA VAL A 15 -6.40 -20.40 35.13
C VAL A 15 -5.03 -20.65 34.50
N LEU A 16 -4.30 -21.71 34.96
CA LEU A 16 -3.00 -22.06 34.38
C LEU A 16 -3.09 -22.95 33.14
N LEU A 17 -4.24 -23.64 32.90
CA LEU A 17 -4.49 -24.47 31.71
C LEU A 17 -5.34 -23.72 30.68
N GLY A 18 -6.01 -22.65 31.06
CA GLY A 18 -6.60 -21.70 30.14
C GLY A 18 -5.51 -20.85 29.53
N GLY A 19 -4.77 -21.43 28.59
CA GLY A 19 -4.01 -20.61 27.66
C GLY A 19 -4.99 -19.60 27.08
N PHE A 20 -4.83 -18.31 27.45
CA PHE A 20 -5.39 -17.22 26.68
C PHE A 20 -4.79 -17.34 25.29
N THR A 21 -5.42 -18.10 24.43
CA THR A 21 -5.31 -17.86 23.02
C THR A 21 -5.92 -16.47 22.83
N PHE A 22 -5.08 -15.45 22.81
CA PHE A 22 -5.41 -14.25 22.11
C PHE A 22 -5.64 -14.71 20.67
N PHE A 23 -6.89 -14.94 20.32
CA PHE A 23 -7.30 -14.82 18.94
C PHE A 23 -7.03 -13.34 18.64
N GLU A 24 -5.88 -13.04 18.03
CA GLU A 24 -5.82 -11.90 17.16
C GLU A 24 -6.94 -12.15 16.15
N GLU A 25 -8.05 -11.49 16.37
CA GLU A 25 -9.03 -11.29 15.33
C GLU A 25 -8.23 -10.61 14.21
N ASN A 26 -7.79 -11.41 13.24
CA ASN A 26 -7.30 -10.89 11.97
C ASN A 26 -8.53 -10.23 11.33
N ASN A 27 -8.84 -9.02 11.76
CA ASN A 27 -9.74 -8.11 11.09
C ASN A 27 -9.04 -7.63 9.81
N ASN A 28 -8.74 -8.57 8.90
CA ASN A 28 -8.42 -8.22 7.54
C ASN A 28 -9.71 -7.61 6.97
N LYS A 29 -9.79 -6.27 7.03
CA LYS A 29 -10.85 -5.51 6.38
C LYS A 29 -10.77 -5.88 4.90
N SER A 30 -11.78 -6.53 4.36
CA SER A 30 -11.83 -6.79 2.93
C SER A 30 -12.04 -5.46 2.23
N PHE A 31 -11.17 -5.14 1.27
CA PHE A 31 -11.33 -3.97 0.43
C PHE A 31 -12.57 -4.15 -0.46
N ASN A 32 -13.45 -3.15 -0.45
CA ASN A 32 -14.55 -3.04 -1.40
C ASN A 32 -14.49 -1.65 -2.05
N ILE A 33 -14.32 -1.59 -3.37
CA ILE A 33 -14.20 -0.33 -4.11
C ILE A 33 -15.44 0.55 -3.96
N ASP A 34 -16.63 -0.04 -3.76
CA ASP A 34 -17.87 0.71 -3.61
C ASP A 34 -17.94 1.45 -2.26
N ASP A 35 -17.16 1.03 -1.26
CA ASP A 35 -17.07 1.72 0.05
C ASP A 35 -16.47 3.13 -0.09
N LEU A 36 -15.80 3.43 -1.23
CA LEU A 36 -15.24 4.75 -1.49
C LEU A 36 -16.31 5.85 -1.64
N TYR A 37 -17.57 5.52 -1.94
CA TYR A 37 -18.65 6.52 -2.02
C TYR A 37 -18.94 7.19 -0.68
N ASP A 38 -18.80 6.45 0.43
CA ASP A 38 -19.08 6.92 1.78
C ASP A 38 -17.89 6.70 2.72
N TYR A 39 -16.67 6.73 2.17
CA TYR A 39 -15.45 6.41 2.91
C TYR A 39 -15.25 7.33 4.11
N GLN A 40 -15.07 6.74 5.29
CA GLN A 40 -14.79 7.46 6.53
C GLN A 40 -13.31 7.35 6.87
N LYS A 41 -12.65 8.49 7.09
CA LYS A 41 -11.25 8.54 7.53
C LYS A 41 -11.13 8.02 8.96
N GLU A 42 -10.32 6.99 9.16
CA GLU A 42 -10.16 6.33 10.46
C GLU A 42 -8.93 6.82 11.23
N PHE A 43 -7.94 7.38 10.52
CA PHE A 43 -6.64 7.72 11.08
C PHE A 43 -6.47 9.23 11.26
N LYS A 44 -5.62 9.61 12.21
CA LYS A 44 -5.17 11.00 12.35
C LYS A 44 -4.30 11.40 11.18
N THR A 45 -4.44 12.63 10.73
CA THR A 45 -3.74 13.13 9.56
C THR A 45 -3.13 14.51 9.79
N GLU A 46 -2.18 14.86 8.95
CA GLU A 46 -1.77 16.24 8.70
C GLU A 46 -1.99 16.57 7.23
N GLU A 47 -2.44 17.78 6.95
CA GLU A 47 -2.60 18.25 5.59
C GLU A 47 -1.23 18.59 5.00
N ILE A 48 -0.99 18.18 3.76
CA ILE A 48 0.21 18.52 3.00
C ILE A 48 -0.18 19.30 1.72
N ASP A 49 0.78 20.01 1.12
CA ASP A 49 0.53 20.76 -0.08
C ASP A 49 0.06 19.90 -1.25
N VAL A 50 -0.91 20.40 -1.99
CA VAL A 50 -1.32 19.84 -3.28
C VAL A 50 -0.42 20.41 -4.34
N CYS A 51 0.60 19.69 -4.76
CA CYS A 51 1.61 20.17 -5.69
C CYS A 51 1.11 20.32 -7.13
N ALA A 52 0.07 19.59 -7.52
CA ALA A 52 -0.64 19.75 -8.78
C ALA A 52 -2.09 19.23 -8.66
N ARG A 53 -3.01 19.90 -9.36
CA ARG A 53 -4.38 19.41 -9.55
C ARG A 53 -4.40 18.57 -10.82
N ALA A 54 -4.21 17.28 -10.66
CA ALA A 54 -4.15 16.34 -11.79
C ALA A 54 -5.34 15.39 -11.75
N GLY A 55 -6.20 15.48 -12.74
CA GLY A 55 -7.31 14.54 -12.93
C GLY A 55 -6.84 13.20 -13.50
N ALA A 56 -5.75 13.18 -14.30
CA ALA A 56 -5.21 11.95 -14.87
C ALA A 56 -4.69 11.01 -13.77
N LYS A 57 -5.12 9.75 -13.83
CA LYS A 57 -4.68 8.67 -12.94
C LYS A 57 -4.35 7.47 -13.81
N THR A 58 -3.09 7.02 -13.73
CA THR A 58 -2.59 5.90 -14.53
C THR A 58 -2.58 4.60 -13.72
N TYR A 59 -2.06 3.55 -14.28
CA TYR A 59 -1.85 2.28 -13.59
C TYR A 59 -0.62 1.57 -14.09
N MET A 60 -0.08 0.69 -13.25
CA MET A 60 0.95 -0.27 -13.60
C MET A 60 0.61 -1.64 -13.03
N ASP A 61 1.07 -2.69 -13.68
CA ASP A 61 0.99 -4.03 -13.13
C ASP A 61 2.06 -4.23 -12.04
N TYR A 62 1.65 -4.75 -10.88
CA TYR A 62 2.54 -4.94 -9.74
C TYR A 62 3.75 -5.84 -10.04
N ARG A 63 3.65 -6.71 -11.05
CA ARG A 63 4.72 -7.61 -11.49
C ARG A 63 5.84 -6.89 -12.25
N MET A 64 5.62 -5.62 -12.62
CA MET A 64 6.67 -4.78 -13.21
C MET A 64 7.75 -4.40 -12.20
N THR A 65 7.43 -4.43 -10.91
CA THR A 65 8.41 -4.25 -9.84
C THR A 65 9.19 -5.54 -9.64
N THR A 66 10.37 -5.66 -10.27
CA THR A 66 11.12 -6.93 -10.40
C THR A 66 12.34 -7.06 -9.49
N VAL A 67 12.82 -5.97 -8.89
CA VAL A 67 14.03 -5.98 -8.05
C VAL A 67 13.67 -6.52 -6.66
N VAL A 68 13.87 -7.81 -6.47
CA VAL A 68 13.47 -8.56 -5.26
C VAL A 68 14.01 -7.95 -3.96
N SER A 69 15.19 -7.36 -3.97
CA SER A 69 15.80 -6.71 -2.79
C SER A 69 15.31 -5.29 -2.54
N SER A 70 14.52 -4.70 -3.45
CA SER A 70 14.00 -3.35 -3.26
C SER A 70 12.92 -3.31 -2.18
N ARG A 71 12.81 -2.17 -1.47
CA ARG A 71 11.79 -1.95 -0.45
C ARG A 71 10.38 -2.03 -1.04
N GLN A 72 10.17 -1.49 -2.24
CA GLN A 72 8.89 -1.53 -2.93
C GLN A 72 8.49 -2.97 -3.29
N TYR A 73 9.41 -3.80 -3.82
CA TYR A 73 9.12 -5.21 -4.09
C TYR A 73 8.71 -5.94 -2.80
N GLN A 74 9.49 -5.77 -1.72
CA GLN A 74 9.21 -6.40 -0.44
C GLN A 74 7.86 -5.95 0.14
N PHE A 75 7.55 -4.65 0.05
CA PHE A 75 6.27 -4.12 0.51
C PHE A 75 5.10 -4.69 -0.29
N ILE A 76 5.17 -4.65 -1.62
CA ILE A 76 4.12 -5.17 -2.50
C ILE A 76 3.83 -6.65 -2.22
N HIS A 77 4.87 -7.48 -2.09
CA HIS A 77 4.70 -8.92 -1.99
C HIS A 77 4.44 -9.44 -0.56
N ASN A 78 4.76 -8.68 0.48
CA ASN A 78 4.62 -9.14 1.87
C ASN A 78 3.49 -8.43 2.63
N GLU A 79 3.14 -7.18 2.24
CA GLU A 79 2.21 -6.35 3.01
C GLU A 79 0.90 -6.07 2.26
N LEU A 80 0.85 -6.34 0.96
CA LEU A 80 -0.33 -6.07 0.16
C LEU A 80 -1.05 -7.35 -0.23
N THR A 81 -2.37 -7.21 -0.41
CA THR A 81 -3.26 -8.29 -0.87
C THR A 81 -3.91 -7.88 -2.18
N VAL A 82 -3.93 -8.78 -3.15
CA VAL A 82 -4.67 -8.60 -4.41
C VAL A 82 -6.15 -8.91 -4.21
N ASP A 83 -7.03 -7.96 -4.47
CA ASP A 83 -8.45 -8.26 -4.63
C ASP A 83 -8.70 -8.86 -6.02
N LYS A 84 -8.98 -10.14 -6.07
CA LYS A 84 -9.22 -10.87 -7.32
C LYS A 84 -10.52 -10.49 -8.02
N ASN A 85 -11.40 -9.73 -7.37
CA ASN A 85 -12.63 -9.24 -8.00
C ASN A 85 -12.36 -7.99 -8.84
N THR A 86 -11.51 -7.09 -8.34
CA THR A 86 -11.28 -5.76 -8.92
C THR A 86 -9.87 -5.55 -9.47
N GLY A 87 -8.91 -6.39 -9.05
CA GLY A 87 -7.50 -6.29 -9.43
C GLY A 87 -6.70 -5.24 -8.63
N PHE A 88 -7.33 -4.47 -7.73
CA PHE A 88 -6.57 -3.56 -6.88
C PHE A 88 -5.79 -4.33 -5.81
N LEU A 89 -4.61 -3.78 -5.46
CA LEU A 89 -3.87 -4.19 -4.29
C LEU A 89 -4.18 -3.24 -3.15
N TYR A 90 -4.26 -3.75 -1.94
CA TYR A 90 -4.51 -2.96 -0.74
C TYR A 90 -3.77 -3.53 0.47
N ASP A 91 -3.51 -2.67 1.44
CA ASP A 91 -2.90 -3.09 2.69
C ASP A 91 -3.93 -3.64 3.70
N LYS A 92 -3.47 -4.03 4.88
CA LYS A 92 -4.30 -4.61 5.95
C LYS A 92 -5.46 -3.72 6.42
N ASP A 93 -5.35 -2.40 6.21
CA ASP A 93 -6.34 -1.39 6.63
C ASP A 93 -7.17 -0.87 5.45
N GLY A 94 -7.00 -1.44 4.24
CA GLY A 94 -7.79 -1.13 3.06
C GLY A 94 -7.30 0.08 2.26
N PHE A 95 -6.04 0.53 2.47
CA PHE A 95 -5.44 1.56 1.63
C PHE A 95 -5.00 0.97 0.29
N ILE A 96 -5.42 1.61 -0.79
CA ILE A 96 -5.16 1.17 -2.17
C ILE A 96 -3.69 1.45 -2.52
N ALA A 97 -3.03 0.47 -3.08
CA ALA A 97 -1.64 0.58 -3.52
C ALA A 97 -1.47 1.49 -4.73
N VAL A 98 -0.53 2.42 -4.63
CA VAL A 98 -0.20 3.36 -5.71
C VAL A 98 1.30 3.58 -5.82
N ALA A 99 1.76 3.95 -7.03
CA ALA A 99 3.05 4.60 -7.22
C ALA A 99 2.86 6.11 -7.10
N LEU A 100 3.70 6.72 -6.27
CA LEU A 100 3.78 8.17 -6.05
C LEU A 100 5.23 8.62 -6.18
N GLY A 101 5.45 9.87 -6.54
CA GLY A 101 6.79 10.44 -6.59
C GLY A 101 7.42 10.68 -5.21
N SER A 102 8.69 11.07 -5.19
CA SER A 102 9.48 11.27 -3.96
C SER A 102 8.93 12.37 -3.05
N PHE A 103 8.18 13.35 -3.57
CA PHE A 103 7.46 14.36 -2.79
C PHE A 103 6.57 13.77 -1.70
N TYR A 104 5.97 12.60 -1.95
CA TYR A 104 5.03 11.94 -1.04
C TYR A 104 5.72 11.01 -0.03
N GLY A 105 7.02 11.17 0.22
CA GLY A 105 7.74 10.42 1.25
C GLY A 105 8.08 9.00 0.83
N GLU A 106 7.97 8.06 1.75
CA GLU A 106 8.57 6.74 1.65
C GLU A 106 7.57 5.62 1.33
N ILE A 107 8.06 4.48 0.84
CA ILE A 107 7.24 3.27 0.66
C ILE A 107 6.58 2.88 2.00
N GLY A 108 5.26 2.66 1.96
CA GLY A 108 4.43 2.37 3.12
C GLY A 108 3.79 3.61 3.76
N ASP A 109 4.16 4.83 3.34
CA ASP A 109 3.45 6.03 3.79
C ASP A 109 2.02 6.03 3.22
N ARG A 110 1.06 6.46 4.04
CA ARG A 110 -0.37 6.44 3.75
C ARG A 110 -0.93 7.84 3.63
N PHE A 111 -1.92 7.99 2.78
CA PHE A 111 -2.53 9.29 2.47
C PHE A 111 -4.03 9.15 2.26
N TYR A 112 -4.75 10.25 2.49
CA TYR A 112 -6.08 10.46 1.95
C TYR A 112 -6.01 11.54 0.88
N PHE A 113 -6.34 11.16 -0.35
CA PHE A 113 -6.49 12.08 -1.46
C PHE A 113 -7.97 12.36 -1.64
N THR A 114 -8.40 13.59 -1.39
CA THR A 114 -9.77 14.03 -1.62
C THR A 114 -9.86 14.65 -3.02
N LEU A 115 -10.80 14.14 -3.81
CA LEU A 115 -11.09 14.67 -5.15
C LEU A 115 -12.11 15.80 -5.07
N ASP A 116 -12.14 16.65 -6.09
CA ASP A 116 -13.13 17.75 -6.21
C ASP A 116 -14.58 17.27 -6.32
N THR A 117 -14.79 15.97 -6.57
CA THR A 117 -16.08 15.29 -6.46
C THR A 117 -16.49 14.96 -5.03
N GLY A 118 -15.62 15.18 -4.05
CA GLY A 118 -15.80 14.82 -2.64
C GLY A 118 -15.41 13.41 -2.29
N ILE A 119 -15.04 12.57 -3.26
CA ILE A 119 -14.60 11.20 -3.00
C ILE A 119 -13.22 11.23 -2.34
N VAL A 120 -13.05 10.44 -1.28
CA VAL A 120 -11.79 10.25 -0.57
C VAL A 120 -11.16 8.92 -0.99
N LEU A 121 -9.95 8.98 -1.50
CA LEU A 121 -9.15 7.82 -1.85
C LEU A 121 -8.14 7.52 -0.74
N PRO A 122 -8.28 6.43 0.00
CA PRO A 122 -7.25 5.96 0.93
C PRO A 122 -6.14 5.29 0.12
N LEU A 123 -4.95 5.89 0.09
CA LEU A 123 -3.83 5.44 -0.74
C LEU A 123 -2.62 5.11 0.10
N VAL A 124 -1.92 4.02 -0.24
CA VAL A 124 -0.61 3.66 0.33
C VAL A 124 0.44 3.69 -0.76
N LYS A 125 1.56 4.38 -0.50
CA LYS A 125 2.68 4.42 -1.42
C LYS A 125 3.37 3.05 -1.47
N ALA A 126 3.12 2.29 -2.51
CA ALA A 126 3.67 0.95 -2.73
C ALA A 126 4.89 0.96 -3.63
N GLU A 127 5.00 1.96 -4.49
CA GLU A 127 6.09 2.14 -5.43
C GLU A 127 6.48 3.61 -5.56
N GLU A 128 7.75 3.84 -5.93
CA GLU A 128 8.33 5.15 -6.19
C GLU A 128 8.41 5.40 -7.69
N LYS A 129 7.75 6.49 -8.15
CA LYS A 129 8.01 6.99 -9.51
C LYS A 129 9.46 7.47 -9.61
N ALA A 130 10.14 7.10 -10.69
CA ALA A 130 11.53 7.52 -10.87
C ALA A 130 11.64 9.05 -10.97
N ASP A 131 12.57 9.66 -10.24
CA ASP A 131 12.75 11.12 -10.22
C ASP A 131 13.00 11.71 -11.63
N GLN A 132 13.62 10.95 -12.53
CA GLN A 132 13.84 11.37 -13.91
C GLN A 132 12.55 11.52 -14.72
N ASP A 133 11.46 10.87 -14.31
CA ASP A 133 10.16 10.87 -14.97
C ASP A 133 9.17 11.82 -14.30
N THR A 134 9.58 12.44 -13.19
CA THR A 134 8.77 13.39 -12.42
C THR A 134 9.29 14.83 -12.56
N ASP A 135 8.47 15.79 -12.12
CA ASP A 135 8.91 17.20 -12.01
C ASP A 135 10.06 17.36 -10.98
N ALA A 136 10.64 18.54 -10.92
CA ALA A 136 11.80 18.82 -10.06
C ALA A 136 11.51 18.62 -8.55
N MET A 137 10.26 18.55 -8.15
CA MET A 137 9.84 18.27 -6.76
C MET A 137 9.55 16.80 -6.52
N GLY A 138 9.58 15.96 -7.56
CA GLY A 138 9.18 14.55 -7.44
C GLY A 138 7.68 14.38 -7.22
N CYS A 139 6.85 15.28 -7.73
CA CYS A 139 5.43 15.30 -7.45
C CYS A 139 4.57 14.58 -8.50
N TYR A 140 4.65 14.99 -9.75
CA TYR A 140 3.83 14.47 -10.83
C TYR A 140 4.67 14.01 -12.01
N HIS A 141 4.15 13.09 -12.79
CA HIS A 141 4.81 12.56 -13.98
C HIS A 141 4.84 13.60 -15.11
N LEU A 142 6.01 13.76 -15.78
CA LEU A 142 6.25 14.84 -16.74
C LEU A 142 5.42 14.73 -18.02
N ILE A 143 5.04 13.52 -18.45
CA ILE A 143 4.37 13.31 -19.73
C ILE A 143 2.86 13.54 -19.62
N ASP A 144 2.22 12.95 -18.60
CA ASP A 144 0.77 12.93 -18.47
C ASP A 144 0.25 13.70 -17.25
N THR A 145 1.15 14.31 -16.48
CA THR A 145 0.87 15.05 -15.24
C THR A 145 0.17 14.23 -14.16
N SER A 146 0.13 12.89 -14.28
CA SER A 146 -0.47 12.04 -13.25
C SER A 146 0.34 12.06 -11.96
N ILE A 147 -0.37 12.23 -10.84
CA ILE A 147 0.18 12.02 -9.50
C ILE A 147 -0.03 10.56 -9.12
N ILE A 148 -1.27 10.11 -9.18
CA ILE A 148 -1.69 8.76 -8.78
C ILE A 148 -1.48 7.80 -9.94
N GLU A 149 -0.73 6.72 -9.69
CA GLU A 149 -0.63 5.58 -10.57
C GLU A 149 -0.98 4.33 -9.78
N PHE A 150 -2.12 3.71 -10.07
CA PHE A 150 -2.57 2.54 -9.33
C PHE A 150 -1.66 1.33 -9.57
N VAL A 151 -1.24 0.67 -8.51
CA VAL A 151 -0.52 -0.61 -8.59
C VAL A 151 -1.54 -1.73 -8.53
N ILE A 152 -1.70 -2.46 -9.63
CA ILE A 152 -2.82 -3.40 -9.83
C ILE A 152 -2.32 -4.78 -10.30
N ASP A 153 -3.21 -5.77 -10.22
CA ASP A 153 -3.12 -6.97 -11.06
C ASP A 153 -3.93 -6.70 -12.34
N ASP A 154 -3.24 -6.52 -13.47
CA ASP A 154 -3.84 -6.10 -14.73
C ASP A 154 -4.83 -7.14 -15.31
N TYR A 155 -4.64 -8.42 -15.00
CA TYR A 155 -5.56 -9.46 -15.43
C TYR A 155 -6.92 -9.34 -14.73
N TYR A 156 -6.94 -9.20 -13.41
CA TYR A 156 -8.20 -9.07 -12.67
C TYR A 156 -8.84 -7.70 -12.91
N ALA A 157 -8.07 -6.63 -12.93
CA ALA A 157 -8.57 -5.29 -13.21
C ALA A 157 -9.13 -5.19 -14.64
N GLY A 158 -8.44 -5.76 -15.62
CA GLY A 158 -8.91 -5.84 -16.98
C GLY A 158 -10.29 -6.51 -17.09
N ASN A 159 -10.46 -7.65 -16.44
CA ASN A 159 -11.74 -8.36 -16.41
C ASN A 159 -12.84 -7.54 -15.71
N TYR A 160 -12.53 -6.92 -14.58
CA TYR A 160 -13.48 -6.12 -13.81
C TYR A 160 -14.00 -4.95 -14.63
N PHE A 161 -13.13 -4.11 -15.17
CA PHE A 161 -13.53 -2.92 -15.90
C PHE A 161 -14.21 -3.25 -17.24
N TRP A 162 -13.76 -4.30 -17.93
CA TRP A 162 -14.41 -4.74 -19.16
C TRP A 162 -15.84 -5.21 -18.92
N ASN A 163 -16.04 -6.08 -17.92
CA ASN A 163 -17.35 -6.67 -17.63
C ASN A 163 -18.35 -5.64 -17.08
N ASN A 164 -17.86 -4.58 -16.42
CA ASN A 164 -18.71 -3.51 -15.88
C ASN A 164 -18.92 -2.33 -16.86
N GLY A 165 -18.56 -2.49 -18.14
CA GLY A 165 -18.76 -1.47 -19.16
C GLY A 165 -17.82 -0.26 -19.04
N ASN A 166 -16.75 -0.37 -18.25
CA ASN A 166 -15.76 0.68 -18.00
C ASN A 166 -14.45 0.46 -18.77
N GLY A 167 -14.47 -0.21 -19.90
CA GLY A 167 -13.28 -0.55 -20.69
C GLY A 167 -12.40 0.63 -21.09
N LEU A 168 -12.93 1.87 -21.08
CA LEU A 168 -12.14 3.09 -21.32
C LEU A 168 -11.06 3.34 -20.25
N VAL A 169 -11.24 2.81 -19.07
CA VAL A 169 -10.22 2.89 -17.98
C VAL A 169 -8.95 2.17 -18.43
N LEU A 170 -9.09 1.06 -19.14
CA LEU A 170 -7.98 0.24 -19.63
C LEU A 170 -7.12 0.94 -20.69
N ASN A 171 -7.54 2.09 -21.21
CA ASN A 171 -6.74 2.94 -22.08
C ASN A 171 -5.75 3.83 -21.30
N GLY A 172 -5.53 3.56 -20.02
CA GLY A 172 -4.50 4.18 -19.21
C GLY A 172 -4.95 5.38 -18.38
N ASN A 173 -6.24 5.71 -18.34
CA ASN A 173 -6.73 6.80 -17.51
C ASN A 173 -7.93 6.41 -16.65
N TYR A 174 -7.67 6.18 -15.36
CA TYR A 174 -8.68 5.83 -14.36
C TYR A 174 -9.66 6.98 -14.05
N ASN A 175 -9.37 8.21 -14.49
CA ASN A 175 -10.32 9.32 -14.41
C ASN A 175 -11.61 9.08 -15.25
N ASN A 176 -11.61 8.06 -16.10
CA ASN A 176 -12.80 7.60 -16.82
C ASN A 176 -13.75 6.76 -15.95
N TYR A 177 -13.34 6.37 -14.75
CA TYR A 177 -14.18 5.63 -13.80
C TYR A 177 -14.77 6.59 -12.75
N SER A 178 -16.07 6.46 -12.49
CA SER A 178 -16.81 7.44 -11.67
C SER A 178 -16.23 7.68 -10.27
N LEU A 179 -15.74 6.62 -9.61
CA LEU A 179 -15.12 6.70 -8.28
C LEU A 179 -13.78 7.40 -8.26
N PHE A 180 -13.07 7.45 -9.39
CA PHE A 180 -11.75 8.08 -9.47
C PHE A 180 -11.76 9.37 -10.27
N LYS A 181 -12.95 9.77 -10.75
CA LYS A 181 -13.11 10.97 -11.56
C LYS A 181 -12.94 12.22 -10.71
N GLY A 182 -12.21 13.20 -11.25
CA GLY A 182 -12.01 14.52 -10.65
C GLY A 182 -10.54 14.84 -10.42
N ASP A 183 -10.32 16.12 -10.12
CA ASP A 183 -9.00 16.66 -9.79
C ASP A 183 -8.72 16.46 -8.29
N ILE A 184 -7.45 16.41 -7.92
CA ILE A 184 -7.03 16.35 -6.52
C ILE A 184 -7.25 17.72 -5.89
N GLU A 185 -8.11 17.79 -4.87
CA GLU A 185 -8.41 19.02 -4.13
C GLU A 185 -7.61 19.12 -2.83
N LYS A 186 -7.42 17.98 -2.14
CA LYS A 186 -6.75 17.94 -0.84
C LYS A 186 -5.94 16.65 -0.69
N VAL A 187 -4.79 16.77 -0.03
CA VAL A 187 -3.98 15.60 0.37
C VAL A 187 -3.69 15.69 1.86
N GLU A 188 -3.92 14.59 2.56
CA GLU A 188 -3.65 14.43 3.98
C GLU A 188 -2.77 13.21 4.20
N LYS A 189 -1.63 13.40 4.83
CA LYS A 189 -0.73 12.31 5.24
C LYS A 189 -1.21 11.70 6.55
N VAL A 190 -1.28 10.38 6.60
CA VAL A 190 -1.64 9.64 7.83
C VAL A 190 -0.47 9.69 8.81
N LEU A 191 -0.78 10.06 10.08
CA LEU A 191 0.18 10.18 11.18
C LEU A 191 0.20 8.90 12.01
N GLU A 192 0.45 7.75 11.43
CA GLU A 192 0.70 6.53 12.19
C GLU A 192 2.19 6.38 12.48
N GLU A 193 2.50 5.90 13.71
CA GLU A 193 3.82 5.34 13.95
C GLU A 193 4.03 4.18 12.99
N ARG A 194 4.91 4.37 12.01
CA ARG A 194 5.37 3.26 11.17
C ARG A 194 5.80 2.14 12.10
N ASN A 195 5.25 0.96 11.87
CA ASN A 195 5.78 -0.24 12.48
C ASN A 195 7.18 -0.43 11.87
N ASP A 196 8.21 0.10 12.56
CA ASP A 196 9.61 0.18 12.08
C ASP A 196 10.26 -1.19 11.82
N LYS A 197 9.46 -2.25 11.75
CA LYS A 197 9.92 -3.59 11.39
C LYS A 197 10.74 -3.64 10.09
N TYR A 198 10.60 -2.63 9.22
CA TYR A 198 11.25 -2.57 7.92
C TYR A 198 12.41 -1.56 7.82
N VAL A 199 12.68 -0.79 8.87
CA VAL A 199 13.76 0.22 8.86
C VAL A 199 15.15 -0.42 9.07
N THR A 200 15.23 -1.70 9.42
CA THR A 200 16.49 -2.34 9.81
C THR A 200 16.84 -3.58 9.01
N TYR A 201 16.56 -3.60 7.72
CA TYR A 201 17.38 -4.44 6.84
C TYR A 201 18.53 -3.61 6.24
N THR A 202 19.39 -3.07 7.09
CA THR A 202 20.80 -3.01 6.75
C THR A 202 21.19 -4.47 6.54
N TYR A 203 21.24 -4.90 5.29
CA TYR A 203 21.99 -6.09 4.96
C TYR A 203 23.43 -5.82 5.37
N ASN A 204 23.79 -6.19 6.59
CA ASN A 204 25.16 -6.54 6.91
C ASN A 204 25.44 -7.80 6.09
N TYR A 205 25.70 -7.61 4.81
CA TYR A 205 26.55 -8.56 4.11
C TYR A 205 27.88 -8.44 4.80
N ASP A 206 28.15 -9.30 5.77
CA ASP A 206 29.49 -9.77 6.02
C ASP A 206 29.93 -10.44 4.72
N ILE A 207 30.40 -9.63 3.77
CA ILE A 207 31.11 -10.12 2.60
C ILE A 207 32.31 -10.84 3.21
N PRO A 208 32.40 -12.18 3.08
CA PRO A 208 33.60 -12.87 3.53
C PRO A 208 34.77 -12.16 2.88
N LYS A 209 35.76 -11.72 3.68
CA LYS A 209 36.90 -10.92 3.21
C LYS A 209 37.76 -11.62 2.15
N ASP A 210 37.38 -12.82 1.75
CA ASP A 210 38.09 -13.73 0.85
C ASP A 210 37.49 -13.80 -0.55
N ILE A 211 36.41 -13.04 -0.85
CA ILE A 211 35.88 -12.95 -2.22
C ILE A 211 36.52 -11.75 -2.89
N ASP A 212 37.56 -12.02 -3.70
CA ASP A 212 38.19 -11.06 -4.59
C ASP A 212 37.23 -10.74 -5.76
N ILE A 213 36.40 -9.68 -5.55
CA ILE A 213 35.37 -9.23 -6.51
C ILE A 213 35.97 -8.69 -7.81
N PHE A 214 37.31 -8.48 -7.87
CA PHE A 214 37.99 -7.96 -9.06
C PHE A 214 38.30 -9.03 -10.12
N ASN A 215 38.19 -10.31 -9.79
CA ASN A 215 38.45 -11.39 -10.76
C ASN A 215 37.22 -11.87 -11.54
N TYR A 216 36.01 -11.38 -11.26
CA TYR A 216 34.79 -11.76 -11.99
C TYR A 216 34.46 -10.87 -13.19
N ALA A 217 35.14 -9.74 -13.36
CA ALA A 217 34.88 -8.78 -14.43
C ALA A 217 35.80 -8.88 -15.67
N SER A 218 36.69 -9.87 -15.74
CA SER A 218 37.66 -10.01 -16.86
C SER A 218 37.54 -11.28 -17.69
N GLY A 219 36.39 -11.92 -17.68
CA GLY A 219 36.16 -13.13 -18.46
C GLY A 219 34.89 -13.03 -19.31
N TYR A 220 34.92 -12.12 -20.34
CA TYR A 220 34.29 -12.26 -21.67
C TYR A 220 34.76 -11.12 -22.54
#